data_129b24b44fa977bf145cbd93f3fb394d
#
_entry.id   129b24b44fa977bf145cbd93f3fb394d
#
_cell.length_a   1.000
_cell.length_b   1.000
_cell.length_c   1.000
_cell.angle_alpha   90.00
_cell.angle_beta   90.00
_cell.angle_gamma   90.00
#
_symmetry.space_group_name_H-M   'P 1'
#
loop_
_entity.id
_entity.type
_entity.pdbx_description
1 polymer ?
#
loop_
_entity_poly.entity_id
_entity_poly.type
_entity_poly.pdbx_seq_one_letter_code
_entity_poly.pdbx_strand_id
1 'polypeptide(L)'
;EMSVLENTFPIVRLVDPVACRVVNVVRQDGRLVFSPEAPCYQVWNRKHQCANCISARTLRSGQACTKFECVGNRVFQIICRYVLLENTKLILEMGTDISAFILDGRETPEEIEEGIHLLNHKMVTDPVTLAYQPHYIEEHLLHMAMNTASQPYTFHLALIGINGLEEIRMKAGCLACDGILRAAADSIRQQLPCDDD
;
A
#
# COMPACT_ATOMS: atom_id res chain seq x y z
N GLU A 1 14.90 12.07 -20.09
CA GLU A 1 13.49 11.66 -19.84
C GLU A 1 13.09 11.90 -18.36
N MET A 2 13.96 11.65 -17.37
CA MET A 2 13.65 11.95 -15.95
C MET A 2 13.34 13.43 -15.71
N SER A 3 14.09 14.33 -16.33
CA SER A 3 13.88 15.78 -16.17
C SER A 3 12.49 16.28 -16.57
N VAL A 4 11.83 15.61 -17.49
CA VAL A 4 10.44 15.93 -17.87
C VAL A 4 9.49 15.55 -16.73
N LEU A 5 9.71 14.40 -16.10
CA LEU A 5 8.91 13.96 -14.96
C LEU A 5 9.14 14.84 -13.74
N GLU A 6 10.39 15.22 -13.46
CA GLU A 6 10.76 16.12 -12.36
C GLU A 6 10.16 17.52 -12.50
N ASN A 7 9.94 17.98 -13.75
CA ASN A 7 9.22 19.24 -13.99
C ASN A 7 7.70 19.10 -13.83
N THR A 8 7.17 17.88 -13.87
CA THR A 8 5.71 17.63 -13.82
C THR A 8 5.27 17.23 -12.43
N PHE A 9 6.09 16.45 -11.73
CA PHE A 9 5.77 15.90 -10.42
C PHE A 9 6.75 16.43 -9.36
N PRO A 10 6.28 16.98 -8.24
CA PRO A 10 7.14 17.46 -7.15
C PRO A 10 7.96 16.34 -6.49
N ILE A 11 7.55 15.10 -6.65
CA ILE A 11 8.31 13.93 -6.19
C ILE A 11 8.46 12.98 -7.38
N VAL A 12 9.70 12.73 -7.78
CA VAL A 12 10.05 11.68 -8.76
C VAL A 12 11.30 10.98 -8.26
N ARG A 13 11.24 9.69 -8.09
CA ARG A 13 12.38 8.90 -7.60
C ARG A 13 12.30 7.45 -8.03
N LEU A 14 13.45 6.82 -8.15
CA LEU A 14 13.54 5.37 -8.31
C LEU A 14 13.76 4.73 -6.93
N VAL A 15 13.06 3.66 -6.66
CA VAL A 15 13.09 2.94 -5.38
C VAL A 15 13.38 1.48 -5.61
N ASP A 16 14.31 0.95 -4.83
CA ASP A 16 14.44 -0.48 -4.59
C ASP A 16 13.62 -0.82 -3.34
N PRO A 17 12.43 -1.43 -3.50
CA PRO A 17 11.57 -1.75 -2.36
C PRO A 17 12.09 -2.93 -1.53
N VAL A 18 12.99 -3.76 -2.07
CA VAL A 18 13.62 -4.87 -1.33
C VAL A 18 14.66 -4.33 -0.36
N ALA A 19 15.54 -3.44 -0.85
CA ALA A 19 16.52 -2.75 -0.01
C ALA A 19 15.93 -1.58 0.78
N CYS A 20 14.66 -1.18 0.53
CA CYS A 20 14.01 -0.01 1.12
C CYS A 20 14.79 1.29 0.91
N ARG A 21 15.40 1.45 -0.27
CA ARG A 21 16.27 2.58 -0.63
C ARG A 21 15.79 3.33 -1.86
N VAL A 22 16.01 4.64 -1.86
CA VAL A 22 16.03 5.42 -3.08
C VAL A 22 17.30 5.05 -3.84
N VAL A 23 17.21 4.98 -5.17
CA VAL A 23 18.32 4.61 -6.04
C VAL A 23 18.59 5.75 -7.02
N ASN A 24 19.79 6.28 -6.98
CA ASN A 24 20.26 7.19 -8.01
C ASN A 24 20.81 6.38 -9.19
N VAL A 25 20.51 6.81 -10.41
CA VAL A 25 20.93 6.14 -11.63
C VAL A 25 21.63 7.15 -12.52
N VAL A 26 22.90 6.92 -12.79
CA VAL A 26 23.71 7.75 -13.67
C VAL A 26 24.28 6.90 -14.82
N ARG A 27 24.52 7.52 -15.95
CA ARG A 27 25.19 6.87 -17.08
C ARG A 27 26.69 7.20 -17.04
N GLN A 28 27.53 6.17 -16.92
CA GLN A 28 28.99 6.29 -17.00
C GLN A 28 29.50 5.32 -18.05
N ASP A 29 30.29 5.81 -19.00
CA ASP A 29 30.88 5.01 -20.09
C ASP A 29 29.87 4.13 -20.85
N GLY A 30 28.67 4.66 -21.05
CA GLY A 30 27.57 3.99 -21.76
C GLY A 30 26.77 2.97 -20.93
N ARG A 31 27.18 2.71 -19.69
CA ARG A 31 26.48 1.80 -18.76
C ARG A 31 25.73 2.56 -17.67
N LEU A 32 24.67 1.97 -17.14
CA LEU A 32 23.96 2.52 -15.98
C LEU A 32 24.67 2.10 -14.68
N VAL A 33 24.93 3.08 -13.84
CA VAL A 33 25.48 2.87 -12.48
C VAL A 33 24.38 3.20 -11.48
N PHE A 34 24.11 2.25 -10.61
CA PHE A 34 23.07 2.33 -9.59
C PHE A 34 23.71 2.60 -8.24
N SER A 35 23.32 3.67 -7.57
CA SER A 35 23.83 4.05 -6.25
C SER A 35 22.67 4.16 -5.26
N PRO A 36 22.64 3.33 -4.19
CA PRO A 36 21.62 3.45 -3.16
C PRO A 36 21.82 4.75 -2.36
N GLU A 37 20.71 5.43 -2.12
CA GLU A 37 20.66 6.67 -1.34
C GLU A 37 19.95 6.46 -0.01
N ALA A 38 19.21 7.48 0.44
CA ALA A 38 18.46 7.48 1.69
C ALA A 38 17.36 6.38 1.72
N PRO A 39 16.93 5.96 2.92
CA PRO A 39 15.78 5.10 3.06
C PRO A 39 14.54 5.72 2.39
N CYS A 40 13.81 4.92 1.61
CA CYS A 40 12.69 5.40 0.79
C CYS A 40 11.53 5.99 1.61
N TYR A 41 11.38 5.57 2.86
CA TYR A 41 10.33 6.03 3.78
C TYR A 41 10.64 7.36 4.47
N GLN A 42 11.88 7.86 4.42
CA GLN A 42 12.27 9.12 5.08
C GLN A 42 11.55 10.35 4.50
N VAL A 43 11.26 10.36 3.22
CA VAL A 43 10.51 11.46 2.59
C VAL A 43 9.11 11.65 3.20
N TRP A 44 8.57 10.58 3.77
CA TRP A 44 7.27 10.56 4.45
C TRP A 44 7.39 10.80 5.96
N ASN A 45 8.51 11.32 6.45
CA ASN A 45 8.80 11.52 7.86
C ASN A 45 8.69 10.24 8.73
N ARG A 46 8.84 9.06 8.11
CA ARG A 46 8.74 7.78 8.80
C ARG A 46 10.10 7.28 9.27
N LYS A 47 10.11 6.61 10.40
CA LYS A 47 11.31 5.96 10.97
C LYS A 47 11.48 4.52 10.48
N HIS A 48 10.42 3.93 9.97
CA HIS A 48 10.33 2.53 9.55
C HIS A 48 9.70 2.43 8.16
N GLN A 49 9.86 1.27 7.55
CA GLN A 49 9.20 0.93 6.29
C GLN A 49 7.68 1.11 6.41
N CYS A 50 7.08 1.58 5.32
CA CYS A 50 5.63 1.83 5.27
C CYS A 50 4.86 0.52 5.43
N ALA A 51 3.89 0.44 6.34
CA ALA A 51 3.00 -0.71 6.49
C ALA A 51 2.22 -0.98 5.18
N ASN A 52 1.76 0.08 4.50
CA ASN A 52 1.13 0.00 3.18
C ASN A 52 2.14 0.43 2.09
N CYS A 53 3.13 -0.44 1.81
CA CYS A 53 4.18 -0.17 0.83
C CYS A 53 3.70 -0.48 -0.60
N ILE A 54 3.25 0.55 -1.33
CA ILE A 54 2.80 0.37 -2.73
C ILE A 54 3.95 0.07 -3.70
N SER A 55 5.19 0.42 -3.37
CA SER A 55 6.35 0.08 -4.19
C SER A 55 6.64 -1.42 -4.15
N ALA A 56 6.54 -2.06 -2.97
CA ALA A 56 6.65 -3.51 -2.84
C ALA A 56 5.50 -4.22 -3.59
N ARG A 57 4.28 -3.67 -3.50
CA ARG A 57 3.11 -4.18 -4.21
C ARG A 57 3.30 -4.11 -5.73
N THR A 58 3.73 -2.97 -6.24
CA THR A 58 4.00 -2.76 -7.67
C THR A 58 5.11 -3.69 -8.16
N LEU A 59 6.18 -3.91 -7.36
CA LEU A 59 7.25 -4.83 -7.73
C LEU A 59 6.74 -6.27 -7.92
N ARG A 60 5.82 -6.70 -7.06
CA ARG A 60 5.27 -8.06 -7.08
C ARG A 60 4.25 -8.26 -8.20
N SER A 61 3.27 -7.35 -8.30
CA SER A 61 2.17 -7.49 -9.26
C SER A 61 2.54 -7.06 -10.68
N GLY A 62 3.58 -6.23 -10.84
CA GLY A 62 3.89 -5.54 -12.08
C GLY A 62 2.88 -4.45 -12.46
N GLN A 63 1.83 -4.26 -11.65
CA GLN A 63 0.78 -3.27 -11.90
C GLN A 63 1.06 -1.96 -11.19
N ALA A 64 0.54 -0.86 -11.73
CA ALA A 64 0.61 0.43 -11.06
C ALA A 64 -0.24 0.42 -9.80
N CYS A 65 0.31 0.96 -8.72
CA CYS A 65 -0.40 1.16 -7.46
C CYS A 65 -0.43 2.64 -7.08
N THR A 66 -1.44 3.02 -6.34
CA THR A 66 -1.62 4.40 -5.85
C THR A 66 -1.92 4.38 -4.36
N LYS A 67 -1.44 5.41 -3.65
CA LYS A 67 -1.86 5.72 -2.27
C LYS A 67 -1.83 7.23 -2.04
N PHE A 68 -2.37 7.64 -0.89
CA PHE A 68 -2.24 9.00 -0.39
C PHE A 68 -1.29 9.01 0.80
N GLU A 69 -0.47 10.07 0.91
CA GLU A 69 0.43 10.30 2.03
C GLU A 69 0.30 11.75 2.51
N CYS A 70 0.36 11.91 3.83
CA CYS A 70 0.36 13.21 4.48
C CYS A 70 1.77 13.54 4.97
N VAL A 71 2.27 14.73 4.65
CA VAL A 71 3.55 15.24 5.15
C VAL A 71 3.34 16.67 5.65
N GLY A 72 3.25 16.84 6.95
CA GLY A 72 2.81 18.09 7.55
C GLY A 72 1.39 18.44 7.07
N ASN A 73 1.19 19.65 6.55
CA ASN A 73 -0.11 20.12 6.04
C ASN A 73 -0.27 19.86 4.53
N ARG A 74 0.50 18.95 3.95
CA ARG A 74 0.44 18.65 2.51
C ARG A 74 0.01 17.21 2.28
N VAL A 75 -0.88 17.04 1.33
CA VAL A 75 -1.40 15.75 0.90
C VAL A 75 -0.84 15.42 -0.47
N PHE A 76 -0.22 14.26 -0.59
CA PHE A 76 0.35 13.77 -1.83
C PHE A 76 -0.39 12.53 -2.32
N GLN A 77 -0.76 12.54 -3.59
CA GLN A 77 -1.10 11.31 -4.31
C GLN A 77 0.19 10.71 -4.86
N ILE A 78 0.49 9.48 -4.50
CA ILE A 78 1.68 8.75 -4.94
C ILE A 78 1.26 7.64 -5.89
N ILE A 79 1.91 7.60 -7.04
CA ILE A 79 1.73 6.58 -8.07
C ILE A 79 3.06 5.83 -8.23
N CYS A 80 2.99 4.51 -8.17
CA CYS A 80 4.14 3.62 -8.41
C CYS A 80 3.99 2.89 -9.74
N ARG A 81 5.11 2.81 -10.48
CA ARG A 81 5.24 2.05 -11.73
C ARG A 81 6.46 1.16 -11.70
N TYR A 82 6.30 -0.07 -12.17
CA TYR A 82 7.41 -0.99 -12.37
C TYR A 82 8.30 -0.51 -13.51
N VAL A 83 9.61 -0.54 -13.31
CA VAL A 83 10.62 -0.19 -14.30
C VAL A 83 11.74 -1.23 -14.28
N LEU A 84 12.15 -1.67 -15.46
CA LEU A 84 13.30 -2.55 -15.64
C LEU A 84 14.43 -1.76 -16.33
N LEU A 85 15.54 -1.55 -15.63
CA LEU A 85 16.71 -0.88 -16.14
C LEU A 85 17.90 -1.83 -16.15
N GLU A 86 18.39 -2.24 -17.31
CA GLU A 86 19.53 -3.16 -17.48
C GLU A 86 19.45 -4.39 -16.52
N ASN A 87 18.34 -5.11 -16.49
CA ASN A 87 18.04 -6.23 -15.59
C ASN A 87 17.87 -5.87 -14.10
N THR A 88 17.93 -4.61 -13.70
CA THR A 88 17.61 -4.18 -12.35
C THR A 88 16.14 -3.80 -12.25
N LYS A 89 15.42 -4.47 -11.36
CA LYS A 89 14.00 -4.22 -11.10
C LYS A 89 13.85 -3.09 -10.10
N LEU A 90 13.27 -1.98 -10.52
CA LEU A 90 13.05 -0.80 -9.69
C LEU A 90 11.60 -0.33 -9.80
N ILE A 91 11.22 0.56 -8.90
CA ILE A 91 9.93 1.23 -8.92
C ILE A 91 10.15 2.72 -9.13
N LEU A 92 9.49 3.26 -10.14
CA LEU A 92 9.36 4.70 -10.32
C LEU A 92 8.19 5.18 -9.45
N GLU A 93 8.49 5.96 -8.43
CA GLU A 93 7.51 6.68 -7.62
C GLU A 93 7.37 8.11 -8.11
N MET A 94 6.13 8.52 -8.36
CA MET A 94 5.76 9.88 -8.74
C MET A 94 4.72 10.39 -7.75
N GLY A 95 4.94 11.57 -7.20
CA GLY A 95 4.04 12.19 -6.24
C GLY A 95 3.53 13.53 -6.71
N THR A 96 2.22 13.75 -6.65
CA THR A 96 1.55 15.02 -6.92
C THR A 96 1.00 15.58 -5.64
N ASP A 97 1.26 16.86 -5.38
CA ASP A 97 0.61 17.59 -4.30
C ASP A 97 -0.85 17.87 -4.68
N ILE A 98 -1.75 17.33 -3.91
CA ILE A 98 -3.19 17.47 -4.11
C ILE A 98 -3.85 18.25 -2.96
N SER A 99 -3.05 18.88 -2.11
CA SER A 99 -3.53 19.64 -0.95
C SER A 99 -4.62 20.65 -1.33
N ALA A 100 -4.40 21.40 -2.40
CA ALA A 100 -5.36 22.40 -2.87
C ALA A 100 -6.73 21.82 -3.29
N PHE A 101 -6.78 20.54 -3.63
CA PHE A 101 -8.03 19.87 -4.04
C PHE A 101 -8.77 19.21 -2.86
N ILE A 102 -8.04 18.86 -1.80
CA ILE A 102 -8.59 18.13 -0.64
C ILE A 102 -8.86 19.09 0.51
N LEU A 103 -7.97 20.07 0.69
CA LEU A 103 -8.03 21.01 1.78
C LEU A 103 -8.84 22.25 1.35
N ASP A 104 -10.11 22.28 1.63
CA ASP A 104 -10.98 23.46 1.40
C ASP A 104 -10.76 24.56 2.46
N GLY A 105 -9.56 24.61 3.04
CA GLY A 105 -9.08 25.62 3.99
C GLY A 105 -9.76 25.61 5.36
N ARG A 106 -10.54 24.58 5.68
CA ARG A 106 -11.36 24.48 6.90
C ARG A 106 -11.04 23.27 7.78
N GLU A 107 -10.17 22.37 7.32
CA GLU A 107 -9.86 21.13 8.03
C GLU A 107 -8.56 21.28 8.82
N THR A 108 -8.56 20.77 10.05
CA THR A 108 -7.34 20.71 10.85
C THR A 108 -6.38 19.66 10.28
N PRO A 109 -5.07 19.77 10.55
CA PRO A 109 -4.11 18.75 10.14
C PRO A 109 -4.50 17.33 10.60
N GLU A 110 -5.08 17.20 11.78
CA GLU A 110 -5.54 15.95 12.38
C GLU A 110 -6.71 15.34 11.59
N GLU A 111 -7.70 16.14 11.20
CA GLU A 111 -8.84 15.70 10.39
C GLU A 111 -8.41 15.23 8.99
N ILE A 112 -7.38 15.88 8.45
CA ILE A 112 -6.81 15.51 7.15
C ILE A 112 -6.09 14.18 7.25
N GLU A 113 -5.25 13.99 8.26
CA GLU A 113 -4.50 12.76 8.50
C GLU A 113 -5.46 11.58 8.70
N GLU A 114 -6.51 11.77 9.50
CA GLU A 114 -7.56 10.78 9.73
C GLU A 114 -8.32 10.44 8.43
N GLY A 115 -8.70 11.45 7.66
CA GLY A 115 -9.36 11.28 6.36
C GLY A 115 -8.50 10.49 5.36
N ILE A 116 -7.21 10.77 5.31
CA ILE A 116 -6.25 10.03 4.45
C ILE A 116 -6.03 8.61 4.94
N HIS A 117 -5.92 8.42 6.25
CA HIS A 117 -5.84 7.08 6.82
C HIS A 117 -7.06 6.24 6.45
N LEU A 118 -8.25 6.83 6.57
CA LEU A 118 -9.51 6.18 6.18
C LEU A 118 -9.56 5.85 4.68
N LEU A 119 -9.11 6.75 3.80
CA LEU A 119 -9.04 6.48 2.36
C LEU A 119 -8.08 5.34 2.05
N ASN A 120 -6.89 5.36 2.63
CA ASN A 120 -5.91 4.30 2.44
C ASN A 120 -6.40 2.95 2.98
N HIS A 121 -7.10 2.95 4.12
CA HIS A 121 -7.72 1.73 4.66
C HIS A 121 -8.79 1.18 3.72
N LYS A 122 -9.66 2.02 3.17
CA LYS A 122 -10.67 1.61 2.17
C LYS A 122 -10.05 1.03 0.90
N MET A 123 -8.85 1.42 0.52
CA MET A 123 -8.17 0.87 -0.66
C MET A 123 -7.66 -0.56 -0.46
N VAL A 124 -7.47 -1.01 0.76
CA VAL A 124 -6.93 -2.33 1.10
C VAL A 124 -7.96 -3.27 1.74
N THR A 125 -9.16 -2.79 2.02
CA THR A 125 -10.25 -3.58 2.61
C THR A 125 -11.37 -3.86 1.62
N ASP A 126 -12.06 -4.95 1.83
CA ASP A 126 -13.29 -5.29 1.12
C ASP A 126 -14.46 -4.43 1.65
N PRO A 127 -15.25 -3.78 0.79
CA PRO A 127 -16.28 -2.84 1.22
C PRO A 127 -17.48 -3.50 1.94
N VAL A 128 -17.65 -4.81 1.78
CA VAL A 128 -18.76 -5.55 2.40
C VAL A 128 -18.39 -6.02 3.79
N THR A 129 -17.24 -6.65 3.91
CA THR A 129 -16.80 -7.33 5.13
C THR A 129 -15.84 -6.49 5.98
N LEU A 130 -15.24 -5.45 5.42
CA LEU A 130 -14.14 -4.66 5.97
C LEU A 130 -12.90 -5.51 6.31
N ALA A 131 -12.85 -6.74 5.82
CA ALA A 131 -11.65 -7.57 5.91
C ALA A 131 -10.61 -7.11 4.87
N TYR A 132 -9.35 -7.36 5.13
CA TYR A 132 -8.31 -7.04 4.17
C TYR A 132 -8.47 -7.84 2.89
N GLN A 133 -8.23 -7.21 1.75
CA GLN A 133 -8.26 -7.86 0.44
C GLN A 133 -7.08 -8.84 0.31
N PRO A 134 -7.23 -9.92 -0.48
CA PRO A 134 -6.21 -10.96 -0.61
C PRO A 134 -4.81 -10.44 -0.94
N HIS A 135 -4.71 -9.48 -1.86
CA HIS A 135 -3.43 -8.89 -2.24
C HIS A 135 -2.71 -8.19 -1.08
N TYR A 136 -3.46 -7.54 -0.18
CA TYR A 136 -2.87 -6.90 1.00
C TYR A 136 -2.38 -7.93 2.01
N ILE A 137 -3.18 -9.00 2.23
CA ILE A 137 -2.81 -10.10 3.12
C ILE A 137 -1.54 -10.79 2.65
N GLU A 138 -1.46 -11.12 1.35
CA GLU A 138 -0.28 -11.77 0.75
C GLU A 138 0.99 -10.94 0.96
N GLU A 139 0.90 -9.62 0.80
CA GLU A 139 2.02 -8.71 1.01
C GLU A 139 2.44 -8.64 2.48
N HIS A 140 1.47 -8.52 3.36
CA HIS A 140 1.71 -8.36 4.78
C HIS A 140 2.30 -9.63 5.40
N LEU A 141 1.74 -10.80 5.07
CA LEU A 141 2.27 -12.08 5.51
C LEU A 141 3.70 -12.32 5.03
N LEU A 142 4.02 -11.98 3.78
CA LEU A 142 5.37 -12.12 3.26
C LEU A 142 6.35 -11.19 3.99
N HIS A 143 5.94 -9.94 4.24
CA HIS A 143 6.73 -8.97 4.99
C HIS A 143 6.97 -9.43 6.43
N MET A 144 5.93 -9.90 7.11
CA MET A 144 6.05 -10.49 8.44
C MET A 144 6.98 -11.71 8.43
N ALA A 145 6.82 -12.62 7.47
CA ALA A 145 7.67 -13.80 7.34
C ALA A 145 9.16 -13.46 7.09
N MET A 146 9.44 -12.39 6.35
CA MET A 146 10.81 -11.93 6.10
C MET A 146 11.43 -11.24 7.31
N ASN A 147 10.63 -10.54 8.11
CA ASN A 147 11.11 -9.84 9.30
C ASN A 147 11.23 -10.75 10.54
N THR A 148 10.63 -11.94 10.53
CA THR A 148 10.67 -12.92 11.64
C THR A 148 12.00 -13.67 11.76
N ALA A 149 12.98 -13.40 10.91
CA ALA A 149 14.35 -13.94 11.11
C ALA A 149 14.97 -13.57 12.48
N SER A 150 14.41 -12.60 13.19
CA SER A 150 14.89 -12.13 14.50
C SER A 150 14.01 -12.51 15.70
N GLN A 151 12.78 -13.02 15.49
CA GLN A 151 11.89 -13.49 16.58
C GLN A 151 11.02 -14.67 16.12
N PRO A 152 10.86 -15.73 16.93
CA PRO A 152 10.05 -16.88 16.57
C PRO A 152 8.55 -16.57 16.76
N TYR A 153 7.88 -16.14 15.72
CA TYR A 153 6.42 -16.09 15.71
C TYR A 153 5.85 -17.37 15.12
N THR A 154 4.79 -17.87 15.73
CA THR A 154 4.01 -18.98 15.18
C THR A 154 2.77 -18.42 14.49
N PHE A 155 2.64 -18.70 13.19
CA PHE A 155 1.46 -18.31 12.43
C PHE A 155 0.48 -19.47 12.34
N HIS A 156 -0.79 -19.19 12.54
CA HIS A 156 -1.88 -20.12 12.28
C HIS A 156 -2.72 -19.56 11.14
N LEU A 157 -2.97 -20.38 10.12
CA LEU A 157 -3.84 -20.04 9.01
C LEU A 157 -5.12 -20.86 9.09
N ALA A 158 -6.26 -20.18 9.11
CA ALA A 158 -7.57 -20.82 9.00
C ALA A 158 -8.24 -20.36 7.71
N LEU A 159 -8.77 -21.32 6.94
CA LEU A 159 -9.59 -21.06 5.77
C LEU A 159 -11.05 -21.34 6.13
N ILE A 160 -11.88 -20.32 6.05
CA ILE A 160 -13.30 -20.39 6.41
C ILE A 160 -14.13 -20.20 5.14
N GLY A 161 -14.97 -21.19 4.81
CA GLY A 161 -15.88 -21.15 3.67
C GLY A 161 -17.33 -21.10 4.10
N ILE A 162 -18.16 -20.36 3.37
CA ILE A 162 -19.61 -20.33 3.56
C ILE A 162 -20.25 -21.16 2.45
N ASN A 163 -20.87 -22.29 2.86
CA ASN A 163 -21.55 -23.18 1.93
C ASN A 163 -22.90 -22.57 1.46
N GLY A 164 -23.26 -22.82 0.23
CA GLY A 164 -24.56 -22.42 -0.32
C GLY A 164 -24.70 -20.94 -0.66
N LEU A 165 -23.61 -20.15 -0.63
CA LEU A 165 -23.66 -18.71 -0.90
C LEU A 165 -24.16 -18.41 -2.31
N GLU A 166 -23.79 -19.22 -3.31
CA GLU A 166 -24.26 -19.07 -4.70
C GLU A 166 -25.77 -19.33 -4.83
N GLU A 167 -26.30 -20.33 -4.12
CA GLU A 167 -27.74 -20.58 -4.10
C GLU A 167 -28.52 -19.43 -3.47
N ILE A 168 -27.97 -18.82 -2.43
CA ILE A 168 -28.57 -17.66 -1.78
C ILE A 168 -28.54 -16.47 -2.73
N ARG A 169 -27.45 -16.27 -3.46
CA ARG A 169 -27.35 -15.22 -4.47
C ARG A 169 -28.42 -15.36 -5.53
N MET A 170 -28.63 -16.57 -6.01
CA MET A 170 -29.65 -16.85 -7.03
C MET A 170 -31.08 -16.66 -6.52
N LYS A 171 -31.35 -16.98 -5.25
CA LYS A 171 -32.70 -16.93 -4.67
C LYS A 171 -33.06 -15.57 -4.05
N ALA A 172 -32.11 -14.93 -3.39
CA ALA A 172 -32.32 -13.74 -2.56
C ALA A 172 -31.53 -12.50 -3.01
N GLY A 173 -30.65 -12.65 -4.02
CA GLY A 173 -29.87 -11.55 -4.60
C GLY A 173 -28.57 -11.23 -3.86
N CYS A 174 -27.79 -10.30 -4.42
CA CYS A 174 -26.46 -9.94 -3.90
C CYS A 174 -26.52 -9.34 -2.50
N LEU A 175 -27.50 -8.48 -2.20
CA LEU A 175 -27.62 -7.84 -0.88
C LEU A 175 -27.78 -8.85 0.28
N ALA A 176 -28.45 -9.98 0.04
CA ALA A 176 -28.56 -11.04 1.02
C ALA A 176 -27.20 -11.72 1.26
N CYS A 177 -26.43 -11.97 0.19
CA CYS A 177 -25.07 -12.49 0.30
C CYS A 177 -24.15 -11.54 1.06
N ASP A 178 -24.19 -10.24 0.76
CA ASP A 178 -23.42 -9.21 1.44
C ASP A 178 -23.72 -9.17 2.94
N GLY A 179 -25.00 -9.33 3.30
CA GLY A 179 -25.42 -9.42 4.71
C GLY A 179 -24.82 -10.64 5.43
N ILE A 180 -24.80 -11.79 4.77
CA ILE A 180 -24.24 -13.03 5.31
C ILE A 180 -22.72 -12.92 5.46
N LEU A 181 -22.03 -12.39 4.42
CA LEU A 181 -20.58 -12.20 4.46
C LEU A 181 -20.18 -11.25 5.57
N ARG A 182 -20.92 -10.14 5.74
CA ARG A 182 -20.69 -9.18 6.83
C ARG A 182 -20.88 -9.83 8.20
N ALA A 183 -21.98 -10.53 8.42
CA ALA A 183 -22.27 -11.22 9.68
C ALA A 183 -21.21 -12.27 10.03
N ALA A 184 -20.70 -13.01 9.03
CA ALA A 184 -19.62 -13.96 9.21
C ALA A 184 -18.30 -13.27 9.60
N ALA A 185 -17.94 -12.20 8.92
CA ALA A 185 -16.74 -11.42 9.21
C ALA A 185 -16.80 -10.82 10.62
N ASP A 186 -17.94 -10.27 11.02
CA ASP A 186 -18.14 -9.70 12.37
C ASP A 186 -18.07 -10.78 13.45
N SER A 187 -18.64 -11.97 13.20
CA SER A 187 -18.55 -13.09 14.12
C SER A 187 -17.11 -13.57 14.32
N ILE A 188 -16.31 -13.58 13.24
CA ILE A 188 -14.89 -13.95 13.32
C ILE A 188 -14.13 -12.91 14.15
N ARG A 189 -14.33 -11.61 13.87
CA ARG A 189 -13.67 -10.52 14.64
C ARG A 189 -13.96 -10.59 16.12
N GLN A 190 -15.19 -10.89 16.50
CA GLN A 190 -15.58 -11.01 17.91
C GLN A 190 -14.87 -12.15 18.65
N GLN A 191 -14.37 -13.14 17.93
CA GLN A 191 -13.67 -14.30 18.51
C GLN A 191 -12.14 -14.16 18.49
N LEU A 192 -11.62 -13.21 17.71
CA LEU A 192 -10.20 -12.93 17.67
C LEU A 192 -9.86 -11.90 18.76
N PRO A 193 -8.80 -12.12 19.55
CA PRO A 193 -8.30 -11.08 20.43
C PRO A 193 -7.91 -9.87 19.57
N CYS A 194 -8.41 -8.69 19.92
CA CYS A 194 -7.95 -7.45 19.34
C CYS A 194 -6.56 -7.15 19.92
N ASP A 195 -5.51 -7.47 19.17
CA ASP A 195 -4.22 -6.85 19.32
C ASP A 195 -4.13 -5.79 18.21
N ASP A 196 -4.79 -4.66 18.46
CA ASP A 196 -4.59 -3.43 17.71
C ASP A 196 -3.34 -2.76 18.30
N ASP A 197 -2.16 -3.01 17.66
CA ASP A 197 -0.99 -2.14 17.71
C ASP A 197 -0.10 -2.36 16.46
#